data_24e05fad142aeb8c5b61c7207a4915dc
#
_entry.id   24e05fad142aeb8c5b61c7207a4915dc
#
_cell.length_a   1.000
_cell.length_b   1.000
_cell.length_c   1.000
_cell.angle_alpha   90.00
_cell.angle_beta   90.00
_cell.angle_gamma   90.00
#
_symmetry.space_group_name_H-M   'P 1'
#
loop_
_entity.id
_entity.type
_entity.pdbx_description
1 polymer ?
#
loop_
_entity_poly.entity_id
_entity_poly.type
_entity_poly.pdbx_seq_one_letter_code
_entity_poly.pdbx_strand_id
1 'polypeptide(L)'
;NGILGKTGQPGAVEPLASRTGMERMVRDAVADGRKSVVPALIETVGGGRLTSSVIYEALKKNDAVMKEALGVAQRTLGLLAANLVNILDPEMIVIGGGVTERLGEKFVAPIRQVAYANFINKQNARAVKIVPAALKDASGVVGAAVLARQKL
;
A
#
# COMPACT_ATOMS: atom_id res chain seq x y z
N ASN A 1 -20.48 9.83 5.61
CA ASN A 1 -19.55 10.71 4.89
C ASN A 1 -18.32 9.88 4.54
N GLY A 2 -18.25 9.39 3.28
CA GLY A 2 -17.10 8.64 2.78
C GLY A 2 -15.89 9.56 2.58
N ILE A 3 -14.68 9.01 2.76
CA ILE A 3 -13.45 9.72 2.43
C ILE A 3 -13.40 9.91 0.91
N LEU A 4 -13.28 11.15 0.45
CA LEU A 4 -13.24 11.49 -0.96
C LEU A 4 -11.82 11.30 -1.52
N GLY A 5 -11.70 10.67 -2.68
CA GLY A 5 -10.48 10.62 -3.47
C GLY A 5 -10.19 11.96 -4.17
N LYS A 6 -9.05 12.05 -4.87
CA LYS A 6 -8.68 13.22 -5.69
C LYS A 6 -9.73 13.56 -6.76
N THR A 7 -10.51 12.57 -7.18
CA THR A 7 -11.61 12.71 -8.16
C THR A 7 -12.93 13.14 -7.53
N GLY A 8 -12.99 13.35 -6.21
CA GLY A 8 -14.22 13.66 -5.49
C GLY A 8 -15.16 12.46 -5.31
N GLN A 9 -14.76 11.27 -5.73
CA GLN A 9 -15.60 10.06 -5.63
C GLN A 9 -15.49 9.43 -4.24
N PRO A 10 -16.61 9.18 -3.52
CA PRO A 10 -16.60 8.43 -2.28
C PRO A 10 -16.32 6.95 -2.55
N GLY A 11 -15.68 6.26 -1.60
CA GLY A 11 -15.41 4.82 -1.68
C GLY A 11 -14.18 4.42 -2.51
N ALA A 12 -13.41 5.39 -3.02
CA ALA A 12 -12.16 5.09 -3.70
C ALA A 12 -11.12 4.51 -2.73
N VAL A 13 -10.33 3.53 -3.19
CA VAL A 13 -9.27 2.88 -2.40
C VAL A 13 -8.07 3.81 -2.18
N GLU A 14 -7.74 4.63 -3.17
CA GLU A 14 -6.55 5.51 -3.16
C GLU A 14 -6.45 6.38 -1.91
N PRO A 15 -7.51 7.07 -1.43
CA PRO A 15 -7.45 7.91 -0.24
C PRO A 15 -7.11 7.17 1.06
N LEU A 16 -7.27 5.85 1.08
CA LEU A 16 -6.98 5.00 2.24
C LEU A 16 -5.64 4.25 2.11
N ALA A 17 -5.17 4.03 0.88
CA ALA A 17 -4.03 3.15 0.62
C ALA A 17 -2.82 3.87 0.00
N SER A 18 -2.97 5.13 -0.43
CA SER A 18 -1.85 5.90 -0.99
C SER A 18 -0.99 6.57 0.08
N ARG A 19 0.23 6.98 -0.31
CA ARG A 19 1.10 7.80 0.55
C ARG A 19 0.44 9.11 0.95
N THR A 20 -0.26 9.76 0.02
CA THR A 20 -1.02 10.99 0.29
C THR A 20 -2.15 10.75 1.30
N GLY A 21 -2.84 9.60 1.18
CA GLY A 21 -3.87 9.21 2.15
C GLY A 21 -3.30 8.95 3.53
N MET A 22 -2.18 8.21 3.62
CA MET A 22 -1.48 7.98 4.88
C MET A 22 -0.95 9.28 5.50
N GLU A 23 -0.41 10.21 4.69
CA GLU A 23 0.05 11.51 5.17
C GLU A 23 -1.09 12.31 5.79
N ARG A 24 -2.27 12.33 5.13
CA ARG A 24 -3.46 12.98 5.69
C ARG A 24 -3.85 12.37 7.04
N MET A 25 -3.95 11.03 7.14
CA MET A 25 -4.27 10.35 8.40
C MET A 25 -3.30 10.73 9.53
N VAL A 26 -2.01 10.85 9.22
CA VAL A 26 -0.99 11.28 10.19
C VAL A 26 -1.20 12.74 10.58
N ARG A 27 -1.45 13.64 9.62
CA ARG A 27 -1.70 15.07 9.90
C ARG A 27 -2.95 15.26 10.78
N ASP A 28 -4.02 14.55 10.46
CA ASP A 28 -5.25 14.58 11.24
C ASP A 28 -5.01 14.10 12.68
N ALA A 29 -4.34 12.97 12.85
CA ALA A 29 -4.00 12.45 14.18
C ALA A 29 -3.11 13.40 15.00
N VAL A 30 -2.17 14.08 14.36
CA VAL A 30 -1.31 15.07 15.03
C VAL A 30 -2.11 16.33 15.39
N ALA A 31 -3.03 16.77 14.54
CA ALA A 31 -3.94 17.88 14.83
C ALA A 31 -4.85 17.57 16.02
N ASP A 32 -5.24 16.30 16.19
CA ASP A 32 -5.97 15.78 17.35
C ASP A 32 -5.09 15.59 18.61
N GLY A 33 -3.85 16.08 18.58
CA GLY A 33 -2.94 16.08 19.73
C GLY A 33 -2.13 14.81 19.94
N ARG A 34 -2.16 13.85 18.99
CA ARG A 34 -1.35 12.64 19.08
C ARG A 34 0.12 12.91 18.74
N LYS A 35 1.03 12.32 19.50
CA LYS A 35 2.49 12.44 19.25
C LYS A 35 2.91 11.53 18.09
N SER A 36 3.67 12.10 17.14
CA SER A 36 4.27 11.39 16.01
C SER A 36 5.60 12.01 15.61
N VAL A 37 6.55 11.20 15.18
CA VAL A 37 7.83 11.66 14.61
C VAL A 37 7.73 11.97 13.12
N VAL A 38 6.61 11.62 12.49
CA VAL A 38 6.43 11.74 11.03
C VAL A 38 6.54 13.18 10.54
N PRO A 39 5.94 14.21 11.18
CA PRO A 39 6.09 15.59 10.72
C PRO A 39 7.56 16.03 10.59
N ALA A 40 8.37 15.77 11.62
CA ALA A 40 9.81 16.09 11.57
C ALA A 40 10.56 15.29 10.50
N LEU A 41 10.19 14.02 10.27
CA LEU A 41 10.79 13.20 9.22
C LEU A 41 10.37 13.66 7.82
N ILE A 42 9.18 14.19 7.64
CA ILE A 42 8.74 14.77 6.36
C ILE A 42 9.68 15.92 5.96
N GLU A 43 10.04 16.79 6.90
CA GLU A 43 10.93 17.92 6.63
C GLU A 43 12.39 17.47 6.41
N THR A 44 12.89 16.55 7.24
CA THR A 44 14.31 16.18 7.23
C THR A 44 14.68 15.10 6.23
N VAL A 45 13.75 14.22 5.89
CA VAL A 45 13.98 13.03 5.03
C VAL A 45 13.09 13.05 3.80
N GLY A 46 11.89 13.60 3.94
CA GLY A 46 10.82 13.50 2.94
C GLY A 46 10.82 14.59 1.87
N GLY A 47 11.52 15.69 2.09
CA GLY A 47 11.46 16.87 1.21
C GLY A 47 10.06 17.46 1.14
N GLY A 48 9.41 17.64 2.29
CA GLY A 48 8.09 18.25 2.44
C GLY A 48 6.89 17.31 2.20
N ARG A 49 7.11 16.00 2.01
CA ARG A 49 6.04 15.02 1.76
C ARG A 49 6.33 13.65 2.37
N LEU A 50 5.28 12.85 2.58
CA LEU A 50 5.42 11.48 3.02
C LEU A 50 5.99 10.60 1.89
N THR A 51 7.25 10.20 2.02
CA THR A 51 7.93 9.26 1.12
C THR A 51 7.98 7.86 1.75
N SER A 52 8.33 6.84 0.94
CA SER A 52 8.56 5.49 1.47
C SER A 52 9.73 5.44 2.48
N SER A 53 10.70 6.33 2.34
CA SER A 53 11.79 6.47 3.30
C SER A 53 11.33 7.04 4.64
N VAL A 54 10.46 8.05 4.63
CA VAL A 54 9.83 8.60 5.85
C VAL A 54 9.04 7.52 6.58
N ILE A 55 8.21 6.76 5.84
CA ILE A 55 7.44 5.64 6.41
C ILE A 55 8.38 4.64 7.08
N TYR A 56 9.43 4.23 6.39
CA TYR A 56 10.42 3.28 6.90
C TYR A 56 11.09 3.77 8.18
N GLU A 57 11.56 5.02 8.22
CA GLU A 57 12.22 5.61 9.39
C GLU A 57 11.26 5.79 10.57
N ALA A 58 10.00 6.17 10.32
CA ALA A 58 8.98 6.26 11.37
C ALA A 58 8.68 4.88 11.98
N LEU A 59 8.60 3.83 11.16
CA LEU A 59 8.41 2.46 11.64
C LEU A 59 9.59 1.96 12.47
N LYS A 60 10.84 2.30 12.10
CA LYS A 60 12.04 2.00 12.91
C LYS A 60 11.99 2.67 14.28
N LYS A 61 11.45 3.88 14.33
CA LYS A 61 11.24 4.63 15.59
C LYS A 61 9.99 4.19 16.35
N ASN A 62 9.32 3.14 15.87
CA ASN A 62 8.15 2.55 16.51
C ASN A 62 6.94 3.51 16.60
N ASP A 63 6.82 4.46 15.66
CA ASP A 63 5.77 5.47 15.63
C ASP A 63 4.38 4.83 15.51
N ALA A 64 3.53 5.06 16.52
CA ALA A 64 2.21 4.43 16.61
C ALA A 64 1.23 4.98 15.56
N VAL A 65 1.31 6.27 15.26
CA VAL A 65 0.43 6.93 14.27
C VAL A 65 0.74 6.42 12.87
N MET A 66 2.03 6.30 12.52
CA MET A 66 2.43 5.75 11.22
C MET A 66 2.05 4.28 11.07
N LYS A 67 2.20 3.48 12.13
CA LYS A 67 1.77 2.07 12.13
C LYS A 67 0.28 1.94 11.86
N GLU A 68 -0.53 2.78 12.49
CA GLU A 68 -1.99 2.78 12.31
C GLU A 68 -2.36 3.17 10.86
N ALA A 69 -1.80 4.26 10.35
CA ALA A 69 -2.04 4.70 8.97
C ALA A 69 -1.62 3.62 7.94
N LEU A 70 -0.47 2.97 8.17
CA LEU A 70 -0.01 1.85 7.34
C LEU A 70 -0.96 0.65 7.45
N GLY A 71 -1.43 0.34 8.66
CA GLY A 71 -2.39 -0.75 8.91
C GLY A 71 -3.72 -0.54 8.19
N VAL A 72 -4.22 0.72 8.13
CA VAL A 72 -5.40 1.07 7.33
C VAL A 72 -5.16 0.79 5.85
N ALA A 73 -4.02 1.21 5.31
CA ALA A 73 -3.65 0.94 3.92
C ALA A 73 -3.56 -0.56 3.63
N GLN A 74 -2.90 -1.32 4.48
CA GLN A 74 -2.76 -2.77 4.36
C GLN A 74 -4.10 -3.49 4.40
N ARG A 75 -4.97 -3.12 5.35
CA ARG A 75 -6.32 -3.68 5.45
C ARG A 75 -7.16 -3.38 4.21
N THR A 76 -7.13 -2.13 3.74
CA THR A 76 -7.87 -1.70 2.55
C THR A 76 -7.43 -2.46 1.31
N LEU A 77 -6.12 -2.58 1.09
CA LEU A 77 -5.57 -3.35 -0.03
C LEU A 77 -5.86 -4.85 0.09
N GLY A 78 -5.86 -5.39 1.30
CA GLY A 78 -6.22 -6.79 1.54
C GLY A 78 -7.68 -7.09 1.19
N LEU A 79 -8.61 -6.21 1.56
CA LEU A 79 -10.02 -6.33 1.19
C LEU A 79 -10.22 -6.17 -0.33
N LEU A 80 -9.51 -5.22 -0.95
CA LEU A 80 -9.52 -5.08 -2.41
C LEU A 80 -9.03 -6.35 -3.10
N ALA A 81 -7.90 -6.91 -2.65
CA ALA A 81 -7.36 -8.15 -3.18
C ALA A 81 -8.34 -9.32 -3.02
N ALA A 82 -9.01 -9.41 -1.87
CA ALA A 82 -10.05 -10.43 -1.66
C ALA A 82 -11.21 -10.28 -2.67
N ASN A 83 -11.69 -9.06 -2.88
CA ASN A 83 -12.77 -8.79 -3.85
C ASN A 83 -12.34 -9.17 -5.27
N LEU A 84 -11.11 -8.82 -5.67
CA LEU A 84 -10.59 -9.19 -7.00
C LEU A 84 -10.49 -10.71 -7.17
N VAL A 85 -10.02 -11.42 -6.15
CA VAL A 85 -9.97 -12.89 -6.18
C VAL A 85 -11.37 -13.50 -6.24
N ASN A 86 -12.29 -13.01 -5.42
CA ASN A 86 -13.66 -13.54 -5.37
C ASN A 86 -14.45 -13.31 -6.68
N ILE A 87 -14.08 -12.30 -7.47
CA ILE A 87 -14.77 -11.96 -8.73
C ILE A 87 -14.07 -12.54 -9.96
N LEU A 88 -12.71 -12.47 -9.99
CA LEU A 88 -11.90 -12.76 -11.17
C LEU A 88 -11.14 -14.07 -11.09
N ASP A 89 -11.01 -14.66 -9.90
CA ASP A 89 -10.24 -15.88 -9.61
C ASP A 89 -8.83 -15.90 -10.25
N PRO A 90 -7.99 -14.88 -10.04
CA PRO A 90 -6.66 -14.82 -10.63
C PRO A 90 -5.71 -15.78 -9.91
N GLU A 91 -4.74 -16.32 -10.64
CA GLU A 91 -3.67 -17.15 -10.04
C GLU A 91 -2.73 -16.32 -9.16
N MET A 92 -2.55 -15.03 -9.47
CA MET A 92 -1.60 -14.16 -8.79
C MET A 92 -2.05 -12.71 -8.77
N ILE A 93 -1.81 -12.04 -7.64
CA ILE A 93 -1.86 -10.57 -7.51
C ILE A 93 -0.45 -10.08 -7.17
N VAL A 94 0.06 -9.16 -7.97
CA VAL A 94 1.37 -8.53 -7.76
C VAL A 94 1.15 -7.12 -7.21
N ILE A 95 1.76 -6.83 -6.06
CA ILE A 95 1.69 -5.51 -5.41
C ILE A 95 3.00 -4.78 -5.64
N GLY A 96 2.94 -3.64 -6.33
CA GLY A 96 4.09 -2.79 -6.65
C GLY A 96 4.01 -1.41 -5.99
N GLY A 97 5.00 -0.58 -6.32
CA GLY A 97 5.11 0.83 -5.91
C GLY A 97 6.05 1.05 -4.72
N GLY A 98 6.45 2.30 -4.52
CA GLY A 98 7.56 2.66 -3.65
C GLY A 98 7.45 2.22 -2.18
N VAL A 99 6.25 2.05 -1.63
CA VAL A 99 6.07 1.49 -0.27
C VAL A 99 6.41 0.00 -0.26
N THR A 100 5.93 -0.75 -1.26
CA THR A 100 6.23 -2.17 -1.42
C THR A 100 7.73 -2.40 -1.67
N GLU A 101 8.35 -1.58 -2.50
CA GLU A 101 9.79 -1.66 -2.77
C GLU A 101 10.63 -1.46 -1.52
N ARG A 102 10.23 -0.50 -0.68
CA ARG A 102 10.97 -0.18 0.54
C ARG A 102 10.73 -1.17 1.68
N LEU A 103 9.50 -1.65 1.84
CA LEU A 103 9.09 -2.49 2.98
C LEU A 103 9.02 -3.99 2.62
N GLY A 104 8.87 -4.33 1.34
CA GLY A 104 8.78 -5.71 0.87
C GLY A 104 7.68 -6.51 1.55
N GLU A 105 8.02 -7.68 2.05
CA GLU A 105 7.10 -8.57 2.76
C GLU A 105 6.50 -7.94 4.04
N LYS A 106 7.17 -7.01 4.69
CA LYS A 106 6.59 -6.29 5.84
C LYS A 106 5.33 -5.50 5.47
N PHE A 107 5.22 -5.08 4.20
CA PHE A 107 4.01 -4.44 3.69
C PHE A 107 3.01 -5.45 3.14
N VAL A 108 3.47 -6.45 2.37
CA VAL A 108 2.59 -7.36 1.63
C VAL A 108 2.03 -8.50 2.49
N ALA A 109 2.76 -8.99 3.48
CA ALA A 109 2.29 -10.10 4.31
C ALA A 109 0.99 -9.78 5.07
N PRO A 110 0.80 -8.61 5.71
CA PRO A 110 -0.48 -8.25 6.32
C PRO A 110 -1.62 -8.10 5.30
N ILE A 111 -1.34 -7.57 4.11
CA ILE A 111 -2.32 -7.48 3.00
C ILE A 111 -2.80 -8.87 2.62
N ARG A 112 -1.87 -9.80 2.41
CA ARG A 112 -2.14 -11.21 2.10
C ARG A 112 -2.97 -11.87 3.19
N GLN A 113 -2.64 -11.64 4.46
CA GLN A 113 -3.37 -12.20 5.59
C GLN A 113 -4.84 -11.73 5.60
N VAL A 114 -5.07 -10.43 5.39
CA VAL A 114 -6.44 -9.88 5.29
C VAL A 114 -7.17 -10.47 4.08
N ALA A 115 -6.52 -10.57 2.93
CA ALA A 115 -7.12 -11.11 1.71
C ALA A 115 -7.57 -12.57 1.92
N TYR A 116 -6.67 -13.42 2.42
CA TYR A 116 -6.97 -14.85 2.64
C TYR A 116 -8.09 -15.07 3.66
N ALA A 117 -8.19 -14.21 4.67
CA ALA A 117 -9.28 -14.28 5.65
C ALA A 117 -10.66 -13.95 5.03
N ASN A 118 -10.69 -13.24 3.89
CA ASN A 118 -11.90 -12.75 3.23
C ASN A 118 -12.20 -13.43 1.89
N PHE A 119 -11.47 -14.49 1.51
CA PHE A 119 -11.83 -15.29 0.34
C PHE A 119 -13.11 -16.09 0.62
N ILE A 120 -14.02 -16.12 -0.37
CA ILE A 120 -15.24 -16.94 -0.30
C ILE A 120 -14.85 -18.43 -0.34
N ASN A 121 -14.01 -18.83 -1.30
CA ASN A 121 -13.47 -20.18 -1.38
C ASN A 121 -12.20 -20.32 -0.54
N LYS A 122 -12.34 -20.77 0.68
CA LYS A 122 -11.19 -20.93 1.61
C LYS A 122 -10.34 -22.15 1.33
N GLN A 123 -10.83 -23.13 0.57
CA GLN A 123 -10.04 -24.34 0.23
C GLN A 123 -8.90 -23.99 -0.73
N ASN A 124 -9.12 -23.05 -1.64
CA ASN A 124 -8.13 -22.57 -2.59
C ASN A 124 -7.42 -21.28 -2.17
N ALA A 125 -7.70 -20.77 -0.98
CA ALA A 125 -7.14 -19.48 -0.53
C ALA A 125 -5.61 -19.42 -0.66
N ARG A 126 -4.90 -20.51 -0.40
CA ARG A 126 -3.44 -20.57 -0.49
C ARG A 126 -2.90 -20.81 -1.91
N ALA A 127 -3.75 -21.16 -2.87
CA ALA A 127 -3.36 -21.32 -4.27
C ALA A 127 -3.11 -19.98 -4.95
N VAL A 128 -3.89 -18.94 -4.58
CA VAL A 128 -3.70 -17.58 -5.11
C VAL A 128 -2.48 -16.92 -4.47
N LYS A 129 -1.52 -16.53 -5.29
CA LYS A 129 -0.30 -15.87 -4.83
C LYS A 129 -0.51 -14.36 -4.73
N ILE A 130 -0.25 -13.76 -3.57
CA ILE A 130 -0.21 -12.30 -3.40
C ILE A 130 1.23 -11.95 -3.02
N VAL A 131 1.96 -11.31 -3.93
CA VAL A 131 3.41 -11.14 -3.84
C VAL A 131 3.85 -9.70 -4.12
N PRO A 132 4.97 -9.24 -3.54
CA PRO A 132 5.58 -7.97 -3.96
C PRO A 132 6.14 -8.07 -5.38
N ALA A 133 6.12 -6.94 -6.11
CA ALA A 133 6.73 -6.85 -7.43
C ALA A 133 8.24 -7.10 -7.36
N ALA A 134 8.73 -8.04 -8.17
CA ALA A 134 10.14 -8.44 -8.19
C ALA A 134 11.05 -7.43 -8.92
N LEU A 135 10.54 -6.76 -9.95
CA LEU A 135 11.34 -5.87 -10.80
C LEU A 135 11.58 -4.47 -10.21
N LYS A 136 10.89 -4.11 -9.12
CA LYS A 136 11.02 -2.81 -8.44
C LYS A 136 11.03 -1.62 -9.43
N ASP A 137 11.98 -0.70 -9.30
CA ASP A 137 12.15 0.48 -10.17
C ASP A 137 12.39 0.14 -11.65
N ALA A 138 12.91 -1.07 -11.93
CA ALA A 138 13.14 -1.54 -13.29
C ALA A 138 11.87 -1.95 -14.04
N SER A 139 10.70 -2.04 -13.36
CA SER A 139 9.45 -2.54 -13.95
C SER A 139 9.04 -1.79 -15.23
N GLY A 140 9.17 -0.45 -15.23
CA GLY A 140 8.83 0.39 -16.39
C GLY A 140 9.74 0.16 -17.58
N VAL A 141 11.05 0.12 -17.34
CA VAL A 141 12.06 -0.09 -18.39
C VAL A 141 11.96 -1.48 -19.00
N VAL A 142 11.86 -2.49 -18.16
CA VAL A 142 11.69 -3.90 -18.61
C VAL A 142 10.39 -4.05 -19.38
N GLY A 143 9.28 -3.48 -18.87
CA GLY A 143 7.98 -3.53 -19.55
C GLY A 143 8.02 -2.86 -20.93
N ALA A 144 8.65 -1.71 -21.05
CA ALA A 144 8.84 -1.02 -22.34
C ALA A 144 9.69 -1.84 -23.31
N ALA A 145 10.77 -2.46 -22.83
CA ALA A 145 11.63 -3.32 -23.66
C ALA A 145 10.89 -4.57 -24.16
N VAL A 146 10.10 -5.21 -23.30
CA VAL A 146 9.26 -6.36 -23.67
C VAL A 146 8.24 -5.96 -24.73
N LEU A 147 7.55 -4.83 -24.53
CA LEU A 147 6.56 -4.33 -25.50
C LEU A 147 7.17 -3.98 -26.86
N ALA A 148 8.35 -3.34 -26.86
CA ALA A 148 9.09 -3.06 -28.09
C ALA A 148 9.45 -4.35 -28.86
N ARG A 149 9.93 -5.37 -28.15
CA ARG A 149 10.28 -6.67 -28.74
C ARG A 149 9.07 -7.41 -29.32
N GLN A 150 7.87 -7.22 -28.80
CA GLN A 150 6.65 -7.86 -29.31
C GLN A 150 6.11 -7.17 -30.58
N LYS A 151 6.53 -5.93 -30.85
CA LYS A 151 6.08 -5.14 -32.01
C LYS A 151 7.07 -5.15 -33.17
N LEU A 152 8.24 -5.74 -32.99
CA LEU A 152 9.25 -6.00 -34.04
C LEU A 152 9.14 -7.44 -34.51
#